data_a01f87ec980f150a0a6d892172eec3c3
#
_entry.id   a01f87ec980f150a0a6d892172eec3c3
#
_cell.length_a   1.000
_cell.length_b   1.000
_cell.length_c   1.000
_cell.angle_alpha   90.00
_cell.angle_beta   90.00
_cell.angle_gamma   90.00
#
_symmetry.space_group_name_H-M   'P 1'
#
loop_
_entity.id
_entity.type
_entity.pdbx_description
1 polymer ?
#
loop_
_entity_poly.entity_id
_entity_poly.type
_entity_poly.pdbx_seq_one_letter_code
_entity_poly.pdbx_strand_id
1 'polypeptide(L)'
;MKFSKIFFLFFALLFKLPCVAHEGDSAKKIEAIHAHKDLAGHAHVGWESRYFSEGRDALNGKSLWTGSVELGYEHFSGGFWYGRSSNHAYDELQYSLSLTQEKNDWSFYGGYTHLVFSKDNESDDEWSFGLAYDNLPYSVGTSLNGTYSMDAEGMFYEWSTYREFSISDKSGAVVSGILGLNDGYVSDGHNGANFYALSVGLERNITDNFVISCHGMQSFAIDRDLTLDGDQQLKDFFHFGLGLQWNF
;
A
#
# COMPACT_ATOMS: atom_id res chain seq x y z
N MET A 1 29.96 13.55 -6.40
CA MET A 1 28.73 13.28 -7.10
C MET A 1 27.65 13.25 -6.00
N LYS A 2 26.76 14.25 -5.96
CA LYS A 2 25.61 14.24 -5.06
C LYS A 2 24.61 13.29 -5.68
N PHE A 3 24.33 12.17 -5.04
CA PHE A 3 23.22 11.31 -5.42
C PHE A 3 21.94 12.09 -5.16
N SER A 4 21.11 12.22 -6.19
CA SER A 4 19.79 12.78 -6.12
C SER A 4 19.00 11.99 -5.09
N LYS A 5 18.30 12.69 -4.18
CA LYS A 5 17.46 12.09 -3.16
C LYS A 5 16.22 11.56 -3.84
N ILE A 6 16.20 10.28 -4.18
CA ILE A 6 15.02 9.61 -4.70
C ILE A 6 14.25 9.10 -3.48
N PHE A 7 13.13 9.77 -3.17
CA PHE A 7 12.23 9.41 -2.09
C PHE A 7 11.30 8.29 -2.52
N PHE A 8 11.18 7.29 -1.65
CA PHE A 8 10.37 6.12 -1.89
C PHE A 8 9.38 5.94 -0.74
N LEU A 9 8.12 6.01 -1.04
CA LEU A 9 7.08 5.52 -0.15
C LEU A 9 5.89 4.96 -0.91
N PHE A 10 5.55 3.74 -0.67
CA PHE A 10 4.17 3.28 -0.76
C PHE A 10 4.01 1.81 -0.37
N PHE A 11 3.82 1.51 0.91
CA PHE A 11 3.41 0.16 1.28
C PHE A 11 2.27 0.10 2.32
N ALA A 12 1.98 1.19 2.98
CA ALA A 12 0.90 1.21 3.98
C ALA A 12 -0.51 1.11 3.36
N LEU A 13 -0.67 1.33 2.06
CA LEU A 13 -1.98 1.38 1.40
C LEU A 13 -2.37 0.13 0.62
N LEU A 14 -1.44 -0.67 0.14
CA LEU A 14 -1.78 -1.94 -0.53
C LEU A 14 -2.33 -2.99 0.42
N PHE A 15 -2.15 -2.82 1.74
CA PHE A 15 -2.70 -3.71 2.76
C PHE A 15 -4.07 -3.32 3.30
N LYS A 16 -4.60 -2.15 2.91
CA LYS A 16 -6.00 -1.77 3.18
C LYS A 16 -6.94 -1.95 1.98
N LEU A 17 -6.54 -2.69 0.96
CA LEU A 17 -7.55 -3.36 0.15
C LEU A 17 -8.23 -4.32 1.12
N PRO A 18 -9.53 -4.17 1.37
CA PRO A 18 -10.23 -5.08 2.26
C PRO A 18 -9.91 -6.48 1.79
N CYS A 19 -9.35 -7.27 2.68
CA CYS A 19 -9.14 -8.68 2.46
C CYS A 19 -10.48 -9.24 2.07
N VAL A 20 -10.61 -9.78 0.85
CA VAL A 20 -11.88 -10.25 0.33
C VAL A 20 -12.45 -11.26 1.28
N ALA A 21 -13.52 -10.90 1.88
CA ALA A 21 -14.24 -11.72 2.76
C ALA A 21 -15.60 -12.03 2.19
N HIS A 22 -15.90 -13.30 2.22
CA HIS A 22 -17.22 -13.89 2.01
C HIS A 22 -18.31 -13.03 2.66
N GLU A 23 -19.39 -12.74 1.93
CA GLU A 23 -20.56 -11.92 2.30
C GLU A 23 -21.29 -12.38 3.60
N GLY A 24 -20.59 -12.67 4.62
CA GLY A 24 -21.12 -13.12 5.91
C GLY A 24 -20.12 -13.12 7.05
N ASP A 25 -18.85 -13.36 6.81
CA ASP A 25 -17.91 -13.63 7.90
C ASP A 25 -16.62 -12.83 7.89
N SER A 26 -16.15 -12.33 6.80
CA SER A 26 -14.83 -11.73 6.76
C SER A 26 -14.83 -10.20 6.58
N ALA A 27 -15.86 -9.58 5.96
CA ALA A 27 -16.17 -8.16 6.18
C ALA A 27 -16.39 -7.95 7.69
N LYS A 28 -17.06 -8.91 8.36
CA LYS A 28 -17.07 -8.99 9.83
C LYS A 28 -15.69 -9.22 10.45
N LYS A 29 -14.70 -9.76 9.75
CA LYS A 29 -13.36 -10.05 10.31
C LYS A 29 -12.41 -8.88 10.22
N ILE A 30 -12.54 -8.00 9.23
CA ILE A 30 -11.87 -6.68 9.18
C ILE A 30 -12.65 -5.67 10.03
N GLU A 31 -14.00 -5.68 10.02
CA GLU A 31 -14.81 -5.08 11.08
C GLU A 31 -14.39 -5.61 12.47
N ALA A 32 -13.93 -6.86 12.56
CA ALA A 32 -13.50 -7.46 13.81
C ALA A 32 -12.18 -6.88 14.34
N ILE A 33 -11.25 -6.44 13.53
CA ILE A 33 -10.04 -5.73 14.01
C ILE A 33 -10.44 -4.34 14.53
N HIS A 34 -11.47 -3.71 13.95
CA HIS A 34 -11.94 -2.38 14.34
C HIS A 34 -13.14 -2.36 15.31
N ALA A 35 -13.82 -3.49 15.53
CA ALA A 35 -14.99 -3.59 16.41
C ALA A 35 -14.75 -4.35 17.72
N HIS A 36 -13.55 -4.95 17.91
CA HIS A 36 -13.26 -5.66 19.15
C HIS A 36 -12.63 -4.71 20.19
N LYS A 37 -13.17 -4.77 21.40
CA LYS A 37 -12.52 -4.19 22.60
C LYS A 37 -11.26 -4.97 23.00
N ASP A 38 -10.83 -5.92 22.17
CA ASP A 38 -9.67 -6.77 22.42
C ASP A 38 -8.57 -6.41 21.43
N LEU A 39 -7.33 -6.52 21.88
CA LEU A 39 -6.15 -6.34 21.03
C LEU A 39 -6.11 -7.44 19.99
N ALA A 40 -6.03 -7.08 18.72
CA ALA A 40 -5.85 -7.99 17.60
C ALA A 40 -4.62 -7.58 16.79
N GLY A 41 -4.02 -8.52 16.09
CA GLY A 41 -2.84 -8.18 15.29
C GLY A 41 -2.60 -9.17 14.16
N HIS A 42 -1.72 -8.78 13.27
CA HIS A 42 -1.21 -9.67 12.24
C HIS A 42 0.29 -9.48 12.02
N ALA A 43 0.94 -10.53 11.57
CA ALA A 43 2.29 -10.51 11.06
C ALA A 43 2.27 -10.96 9.60
N HIS A 44 3.06 -10.31 8.74
CA HIS A 44 3.13 -10.63 7.33
C HIS A 44 4.58 -10.76 6.89
N VAL A 45 4.83 -11.67 5.95
CA VAL A 45 6.06 -11.76 5.18
C VAL A 45 5.71 -11.81 3.69
N GLY A 46 6.47 -11.09 2.87
CA GLY A 46 6.19 -10.97 1.45
C GLY A 46 7.44 -10.95 0.58
N TRP A 47 7.22 -11.17 -0.70
CA TRP A 47 8.21 -11.00 -1.73
C TRP A 47 7.57 -10.34 -2.95
N GLU A 48 8.24 -9.29 -3.47
CA GLU A 48 7.81 -8.52 -4.63
C GLU A 48 8.86 -8.67 -5.73
N SER A 49 8.41 -8.94 -6.96
CA SER A 49 9.32 -9.05 -8.13
C SER A 49 9.99 -7.72 -8.47
N ARG A 50 9.38 -6.61 -8.08
CA ARG A 50 9.84 -5.23 -8.20
C ARG A 50 9.31 -4.43 -7.03
N TYR A 51 9.91 -3.30 -6.71
CA TYR A 51 9.37 -2.35 -5.75
C TYR A 51 8.61 -1.24 -6.49
N PHE A 52 7.29 -1.32 -6.42
CA PHE A 52 6.39 -0.28 -6.92
C PHE A 52 6.25 0.83 -5.88
N SER A 53 6.52 2.07 -6.27
CA SER A 53 6.37 3.25 -5.44
C SER A 53 6.02 4.45 -6.32
N GLU A 54 4.91 5.16 -6.04
CA GLU A 54 4.38 6.33 -6.80
C GLU A 54 4.40 6.16 -8.34
N GLY A 55 4.07 4.96 -8.83
CA GLY A 55 4.13 4.62 -10.26
C GLY A 55 5.53 4.26 -10.77
N ARG A 56 6.53 4.23 -9.91
CA ARG A 56 7.94 4.02 -10.24
C ARG A 56 8.39 2.58 -9.93
N ASP A 57 9.29 2.05 -10.75
CA ASP A 57 10.07 0.84 -10.45
C ASP A 57 11.29 1.25 -9.60
N ALA A 58 11.02 1.47 -8.32
CA ALA A 58 11.92 2.12 -7.38
C ALA A 58 13.29 1.46 -7.22
N LEU A 59 13.38 0.17 -7.41
CA LEU A 59 14.62 -0.60 -7.33
C LEU A 59 15.17 -1.02 -8.72
N ASN A 60 14.63 -0.41 -9.77
CA ASN A 60 15.06 -0.63 -11.14
C ASN A 60 15.15 -2.12 -11.52
N GLY A 61 14.04 -2.85 -11.28
CA GLY A 61 13.89 -4.26 -11.60
C GLY A 61 14.44 -5.24 -10.56
N LYS A 62 14.86 -4.76 -9.39
CA LYS A 62 15.25 -5.65 -8.28
C LYS A 62 14.05 -6.01 -7.43
N SER A 63 14.02 -7.24 -6.96
CA SER A 63 12.98 -7.71 -6.05
C SER A 63 13.19 -7.21 -4.62
N LEU A 64 12.08 -7.18 -3.87
CA LEU A 64 12.03 -6.75 -2.48
C LEU A 64 11.49 -7.89 -1.60
N TRP A 65 12.13 -8.15 -0.49
CA TRP A 65 11.58 -8.95 0.62
C TRP A 65 10.99 -8.01 1.66
N THR A 66 9.83 -8.36 2.19
CA THR A 66 9.12 -7.55 3.16
C THR A 66 8.73 -8.35 4.40
N GLY A 67 8.58 -7.66 5.52
CA GLY A 67 8.02 -8.19 6.75
C GLY A 67 7.33 -7.08 7.53
N SER A 68 6.18 -7.37 8.14
CA SER A 68 5.48 -6.41 8.98
C SER A 68 4.79 -7.08 10.16
N VAL A 69 4.55 -6.26 11.20
CA VAL A 69 3.63 -6.58 12.29
C VAL A 69 2.78 -5.35 12.55
N GLU A 70 1.47 -5.55 12.65
CA GLU A 70 0.51 -4.52 13.01
C GLU A 70 -0.35 -5.01 14.17
N LEU A 71 -0.65 -4.10 15.10
CA LEU A 71 -1.55 -4.29 16.22
C LEU A 71 -2.66 -3.25 16.16
N GLY A 72 -3.89 -3.68 16.37
CA GLY A 72 -5.08 -2.83 16.41
C GLY A 72 -5.83 -2.93 17.72
N TYR A 73 -6.37 -1.81 18.20
CA TYR A 73 -7.26 -1.72 19.33
C TYR A 73 -8.32 -0.65 19.07
N GLU A 74 -9.59 -1.05 19.01
CA GLU A 74 -10.72 -0.16 18.63
C GLU A 74 -10.46 0.53 17.28
N HIS A 75 -10.27 1.85 17.30
CA HIS A 75 -10.03 2.69 16.12
C HIS A 75 -8.56 2.93 15.82
N PHE A 76 -7.67 2.52 16.73
CA PHE A 76 -6.24 2.78 16.63
C PHE A 76 -5.51 1.56 16.08
N SER A 77 -4.55 1.77 15.21
CA SER A 77 -3.56 0.75 14.88
C SER A 77 -2.16 1.33 14.89
N GLY A 78 -1.19 0.45 15.10
CA GLY A 78 0.22 0.80 15.03
C GLY A 78 1.04 -0.43 14.68
N GLY A 79 2.14 -0.20 14.01
CA GLY A 79 2.97 -1.29 13.57
C GLY A 79 4.32 -0.87 13.03
N PHE A 80 5.03 -1.85 12.54
CA PHE A 80 6.25 -1.63 11.79
C PHE A 80 6.24 -2.47 10.51
N TRP A 81 6.93 -1.97 9.50
CA TRP A 81 7.20 -2.64 8.24
C TRP A 81 8.69 -2.53 7.94
N TYR A 82 9.26 -3.58 7.37
CA TYR A 82 10.63 -3.62 6.90
C TYR A 82 10.69 -4.20 5.50
N GLY A 83 11.42 -3.53 4.60
CA GLY A 83 11.69 -3.97 3.25
C GLY A 83 13.18 -4.01 2.96
N ARG A 84 13.62 -5.02 2.19
CA ARG A 84 15.00 -5.16 1.76
C ARG A 84 15.12 -5.69 0.36
N SER A 85 15.91 -5.01 -0.47
CA SER A 85 16.16 -5.45 -1.84
C SER A 85 17.00 -6.73 -1.90
N SER A 86 16.77 -7.55 -2.94
CA SER A 86 17.49 -8.81 -3.13
C SER A 86 19.00 -8.66 -3.29
N ASN A 87 19.46 -7.51 -3.78
CA ASN A 87 20.90 -7.20 -3.91
C ASN A 87 21.49 -6.52 -2.66
N HIS A 88 20.69 -6.36 -1.59
CA HIS A 88 21.06 -5.71 -0.33
C HIS A 88 21.53 -4.24 -0.45
N ALA A 89 21.27 -3.59 -1.58
CA ALA A 89 21.64 -2.19 -1.78
C ALA A 89 20.62 -1.21 -1.18
N TYR A 90 19.43 -1.69 -0.82
CA TYR A 90 18.34 -0.91 -0.25
C TYR A 90 17.75 -1.62 0.94
N ASP A 91 17.45 -0.87 1.99
CA ASP A 91 16.55 -1.26 3.08
C ASP A 91 15.76 -0.05 3.58
N GLU A 92 14.55 -0.34 4.08
CA GLU A 92 13.63 0.65 4.61
C GLU A 92 12.91 0.06 5.81
N LEU A 93 12.81 0.84 6.88
CA LEU A 93 12.04 0.51 8.07
C LEU A 93 11.02 1.62 8.32
N GLN A 94 9.76 1.23 8.52
CA GLN A 94 8.67 2.15 8.82
C GLN A 94 8.08 1.85 10.19
N TYR A 95 7.75 2.89 10.94
CA TYR A 95 6.94 2.85 12.16
C TYR A 95 5.68 3.65 11.91
N SER A 96 4.52 3.04 12.07
CA SER A 96 3.24 3.68 11.76
C SER A 96 2.29 3.71 12.95
N LEU A 97 1.49 4.78 13.01
CA LEU A 97 0.33 4.90 13.87
C LEU A 97 -0.84 5.40 13.02
N SER A 98 -2.02 4.86 13.21
CA SER A 98 -3.21 5.31 12.49
C SER A 98 -4.46 5.29 13.35
N LEU A 99 -5.42 6.12 12.95
CA LEU A 99 -6.78 6.17 13.47
C LEU A 99 -7.73 5.94 12.29
N THR A 100 -8.63 4.96 12.41
CA THR A 100 -9.65 4.67 11.41
C THR A 100 -11.03 4.84 12.03
N GLN A 101 -11.94 5.50 11.32
CA GLN A 101 -13.32 5.66 11.70
C GLN A 101 -14.22 5.19 10.56
N GLU A 102 -15.13 4.27 10.86
CA GLU A 102 -16.12 3.76 9.91
C GLU A 102 -17.51 4.28 10.27
N LYS A 103 -18.29 4.62 9.25
CA LYS A 103 -19.68 5.03 9.39
C LYS A 103 -20.48 4.67 8.16
N ASN A 104 -21.41 3.72 8.30
CA ASN A 104 -22.14 3.10 7.18
C ASN A 104 -21.13 2.51 6.18
N ASP A 105 -21.25 2.91 4.88
CA ASP A 105 -20.36 2.48 3.79
C ASP A 105 -19.14 3.37 3.61
N TRP A 106 -18.89 4.28 4.54
CA TRP A 106 -17.75 5.21 4.53
C TRP A 106 -16.70 4.82 5.53
N SER A 107 -15.45 4.88 5.12
CA SER A 107 -14.27 4.72 5.98
C SER A 107 -13.37 5.95 5.84
N PHE A 108 -12.91 6.46 6.98
CA PHE A 108 -11.99 7.59 7.08
C PHE A 108 -10.78 7.15 7.87
N TYR A 109 -9.59 7.50 7.43
CA TYR A 109 -8.41 7.28 8.25
C TYR A 109 -7.46 8.48 8.22
N GLY A 110 -6.66 8.61 9.28
CA GLY A 110 -5.52 9.47 9.37
C GLY A 110 -4.36 8.73 10.02
N GLY A 111 -3.14 8.96 9.57
CA GLY A 111 -1.98 8.24 10.06
C GLY A 111 -0.71 9.07 10.03
N TYR A 112 0.28 8.59 10.77
CA TYR A 112 1.64 9.09 10.79
C TYR A 112 2.59 7.92 10.59
N THR A 113 3.63 8.12 9.78
CA THR A 113 4.67 7.12 9.53
C THR A 113 6.04 7.79 9.63
N HIS A 114 6.93 7.17 10.40
CA HIS A 114 8.34 7.50 10.44
C HIS A 114 9.12 6.47 9.62
N LEU A 115 9.84 6.92 8.60
CA LEU A 115 10.62 6.10 7.70
C LEU A 115 12.10 6.24 7.99
N VAL A 116 12.83 5.12 7.92
CA VAL A 116 14.28 5.08 8.10
C VAL A 116 14.90 4.30 6.95
N PHE A 117 15.76 4.95 6.19
CA PHE A 117 16.55 4.37 5.10
C PHE A 117 17.99 4.15 5.60
N SER A 118 18.23 2.97 6.18
CA SER A 118 19.50 2.73 6.92
C SER A 118 20.73 2.74 6.01
N LYS A 119 20.57 2.41 4.73
CA LYS A 119 21.69 2.42 3.75
C LYS A 119 22.13 3.83 3.39
N ASP A 120 21.19 4.75 3.33
CA ASP A 120 21.44 6.13 2.92
C ASP A 120 21.65 7.04 4.13
N ASN A 121 21.39 6.53 5.36
CA ASN A 121 21.37 7.27 6.61
C ASN A 121 20.41 8.47 6.53
N GLU A 122 19.26 8.24 5.96
CA GLU A 122 18.18 9.21 5.78
C GLU A 122 16.90 8.75 6.52
N SER A 123 16.02 9.68 6.79
CA SER A 123 14.69 9.42 7.36
C SER A 123 13.70 10.43 6.83
N ASP A 124 12.41 10.08 6.82
CA ASP A 124 11.30 10.99 6.53
C ASP A 124 10.17 10.77 7.52
N ASP A 125 9.37 11.81 7.72
CA ASP A 125 8.17 11.81 8.52
C ASP A 125 6.98 12.13 7.61
N GLU A 126 5.93 11.32 7.69
CA GLU A 126 4.79 11.44 6.80
C GLU A 126 3.47 11.46 7.52
N TRP A 127 2.56 12.27 6.99
CA TRP A 127 1.16 12.27 7.36
C TRP A 127 0.32 11.70 6.23
N SER A 128 -0.52 10.73 6.55
CA SER A 128 -1.45 10.14 5.59
C SER A 128 -2.90 10.36 6.02
N PHE A 129 -3.78 10.44 5.03
CA PHE A 129 -5.22 10.47 5.24
C PHE A 129 -5.92 9.78 4.09
N GLY A 130 -7.11 9.28 4.34
CA GLY A 130 -7.90 8.65 3.29
C GLY A 130 -9.39 8.63 3.59
N LEU A 131 -10.12 8.44 2.52
CA LEU A 131 -11.56 8.32 2.48
C LEU A 131 -11.91 7.19 1.53
N ALA A 132 -12.73 6.24 1.96
CA ALA A 132 -13.26 5.19 1.11
C ALA A 132 -14.79 5.12 1.18
N TYR A 133 -15.39 4.61 0.11
CA TYR A 133 -16.81 4.32 0.00
C TYR A 133 -17.03 2.97 -0.70
N ASP A 134 -17.69 2.02 -0.03
CA ASP A 134 -17.75 0.62 -0.44
C ASP A 134 -19.06 0.18 -1.10
N ASN A 135 -19.99 1.10 -1.36
CA ASN A 135 -21.33 0.76 -1.85
C ASN A 135 -21.73 1.53 -3.12
N LEU A 136 -20.81 1.63 -4.11
CA LEU A 136 -21.17 2.04 -5.46
C LEU A 136 -21.99 0.93 -6.17
N PRO A 137 -22.73 1.26 -7.24
CA PRO A 137 -23.44 0.24 -8.04
C PRO A 137 -22.50 -0.90 -8.45
N TYR A 138 -23.05 -2.13 -8.48
CA TYR A 138 -22.34 -3.37 -8.82
C TYR A 138 -21.29 -3.81 -7.79
N SER A 139 -21.46 -3.42 -6.51
CA SER A 139 -20.52 -3.73 -5.42
C SER A 139 -19.09 -3.25 -5.75
N VAL A 140 -18.98 -2.05 -6.27
CA VAL A 140 -17.71 -1.37 -6.52
C VAL A 140 -17.40 -0.47 -5.35
N GLY A 141 -16.19 -0.56 -4.83
CA GLY A 141 -15.63 0.39 -3.89
C GLY A 141 -14.76 1.45 -4.57
N THR A 142 -14.56 2.57 -3.91
CA THR A 142 -13.63 3.62 -4.34
C THR A 142 -12.95 4.25 -3.15
N SER A 143 -11.70 4.68 -3.32
CA SER A 143 -10.99 5.41 -2.27
C SER A 143 -10.14 6.55 -2.85
N LEU A 144 -9.93 7.57 -2.03
CA LEU A 144 -8.98 8.64 -2.24
C LEU A 144 -8.05 8.68 -1.03
N ASN A 145 -6.76 8.64 -1.29
CA ASN A 145 -5.71 8.68 -0.29
C ASN A 145 -4.76 9.84 -0.58
N GLY A 146 -4.20 10.44 0.45
CA GLY A 146 -3.18 11.46 0.35
C GLY A 146 -2.07 11.19 1.37
N THR A 147 -0.81 11.40 0.95
CA THR A 147 0.38 11.30 1.80
C THR A 147 1.19 12.57 1.65
N TYR A 148 1.51 13.21 2.76
CA TYR A 148 2.37 14.38 2.84
C TYR A 148 3.72 13.98 3.43
N SER A 149 4.80 14.14 2.66
CA SER A 149 6.17 14.01 3.14
C SER A 149 6.65 15.32 3.75
N MET A 150 7.16 15.27 4.97
CA MET A 150 7.70 16.45 5.64
C MET A 150 9.05 16.85 5.08
N ASP A 151 9.83 15.90 4.57
CA ASP A 151 11.15 16.19 4.00
C ASP A 151 11.03 16.73 2.57
N ALA A 152 10.12 16.20 1.76
CA ALA A 152 9.85 16.69 0.40
C ALA A 152 8.98 17.97 0.40
N GLU A 153 8.27 18.27 1.51
CA GLU A 153 7.28 19.34 1.61
C GLU A 153 6.18 19.23 0.52
N GLY A 154 5.81 17.99 0.15
CA GLY A 154 4.93 17.69 -0.96
C GLY A 154 3.90 16.62 -0.65
N MET A 155 2.89 16.51 -1.54
CA MET A 155 1.77 15.58 -1.44
C MET A 155 1.78 14.57 -2.58
N PHE A 156 1.42 13.33 -2.25
CA PHE A 156 1.04 12.33 -3.25
C PHE A 156 -0.40 11.92 -3.03
N TYR A 157 -1.19 11.85 -4.10
CA TYR A 157 -2.57 11.40 -4.04
C TYR A 157 -2.77 10.15 -4.87
N GLU A 158 -3.61 9.24 -4.36
CA GLU A 158 -4.07 8.09 -5.10
C GLU A 158 -5.58 7.99 -5.04
N TRP A 159 -6.16 7.90 -6.21
CA TRP A 159 -7.55 7.50 -6.37
C TRP A 159 -7.62 6.07 -6.87
N SER A 160 -8.39 5.22 -6.18
CA SER A 160 -8.61 3.85 -6.61
C SER A 160 -10.08 3.52 -6.75
N THR A 161 -10.39 2.57 -7.62
CA THR A 161 -11.67 1.87 -7.69
C THR A 161 -11.39 0.37 -7.70
N TYR A 162 -12.20 -0.40 -6.98
CA TYR A 162 -11.98 -1.83 -6.85
C TYR A 162 -13.30 -2.60 -6.79
N ARG A 163 -13.22 -3.86 -7.13
CA ARG A 163 -14.30 -4.82 -6.94
C ARG A 163 -13.77 -6.14 -6.41
N GLU A 164 -14.46 -6.63 -5.42
CA GLU A 164 -14.16 -7.91 -4.78
C GLU A 164 -15.03 -9.03 -5.34
N PHE A 165 -14.47 -10.23 -5.35
CA PHE A 165 -15.14 -11.44 -5.83
C PHE A 165 -14.86 -12.58 -4.86
N SER A 166 -15.93 -13.18 -4.32
CA SER A 166 -15.84 -14.43 -3.59
C SER A 166 -15.70 -15.59 -4.58
N ILE A 167 -14.55 -16.30 -4.54
CA ILE A 167 -14.32 -17.48 -5.40
C ILE A 167 -14.81 -18.73 -4.68
N SER A 168 -14.61 -18.81 -3.38
CA SER A 168 -15.07 -19.90 -2.49
C SER A 168 -15.13 -19.40 -1.05
N ASP A 169 -15.60 -20.23 -0.12
CA ASP A 169 -15.64 -19.91 1.32
C ASP A 169 -14.26 -19.56 1.92
N LYS A 170 -13.17 -19.90 1.23
CA LYS A 170 -11.80 -19.67 1.71
C LYS A 170 -10.95 -18.85 0.75
N SER A 171 -11.49 -18.43 -0.39
CA SER A 171 -10.68 -17.77 -1.42
C SER A 171 -11.43 -16.59 -2.01
N GLY A 172 -10.74 -15.49 -2.19
CA GLY A 172 -11.22 -14.28 -2.80
C GLY A 172 -10.29 -13.75 -3.88
N ALA A 173 -10.84 -12.84 -4.68
CA ALA A 173 -10.11 -12.05 -5.66
C ALA A 173 -10.52 -10.60 -5.56
N VAL A 174 -9.61 -9.70 -5.88
CA VAL A 174 -9.87 -8.28 -6.06
C VAL A 174 -9.29 -7.82 -7.39
N VAL A 175 -10.04 -6.95 -8.08
CA VAL A 175 -9.56 -6.25 -9.28
C VAL A 175 -9.63 -4.77 -8.98
N SER A 176 -8.57 -4.02 -9.27
CA SER A 176 -8.57 -2.58 -9.05
C SER A 176 -7.94 -1.80 -10.19
N GLY A 177 -8.38 -0.53 -10.30
CA GLY A 177 -7.74 0.52 -11.08
C GLY A 177 -7.28 1.64 -10.16
N ILE A 178 -6.08 2.16 -10.38
CA ILE A 178 -5.44 3.18 -9.55
C ILE A 178 -4.98 4.33 -10.45
N LEU A 179 -5.13 5.57 -9.98
CA LEU A 179 -4.57 6.78 -10.57
C LEU A 179 -3.75 7.52 -9.52
N GLY A 180 -2.48 7.75 -9.77
CA GLY A 180 -1.57 8.48 -8.89
C GLY A 180 -1.23 9.86 -9.41
N LEU A 181 -1.21 10.86 -8.49
CA LEU A 181 -0.90 12.25 -8.78
C LEU A 181 0.17 12.74 -7.80
N ASN A 182 1.24 13.31 -8.35
CA ASN A 182 2.30 13.97 -7.59
C ASN A 182 2.04 15.46 -7.46
N ASP A 183 2.23 16.01 -6.27
CA ASP A 183 2.25 17.46 -6.00
C ASP A 183 3.44 17.75 -5.06
N GLY A 184 4.65 17.65 -5.63
CA GLY A 184 5.90 17.92 -4.93
C GLY A 184 6.40 16.77 -4.04
N TYR A 185 5.66 15.69 -3.84
CA TYR A 185 6.08 14.56 -3.01
C TYR A 185 7.33 13.87 -3.58
N VAL A 186 7.33 13.57 -4.87
CA VAL A 186 8.57 13.24 -5.59
C VAL A 186 9.15 14.55 -6.09
N SER A 187 10.00 15.18 -5.28
CA SER A 187 10.45 16.56 -5.42
C SER A 187 11.22 16.86 -6.73
N ASP A 188 11.86 15.86 -7.30
CA ASP A 188 12.61 15.92 -8.56
C ASP A 188 11.87 15.22 -9.73
N GLY A 189 10.58 14.89 -9.55
CA GLY A 189 9.65 14.41 -10.57
C GLY A 189 8.68 15.49 -11.05
N HIS A 190 7.95 15.22 -12.13
CA HIS A 190 6.91 16.14 -12.60
C HIS A 190 5.68 16.12 -11.68
N ASN A 191 5.02 17.26 -11.55
CA ASN A 191 3.74 17.38 -10.85
C ASN A 191 2.57 17.02 -11.78
N GLY A 192 1.46 16.55 -11.20
CA GLY A 192 0.26 16.14 -11.91
C GLY A 192 0.09 14.62 -11.95
N ALA A 193 -0.60 14.11 -12.96
CA ALA A 193 -0.86 12.68 -13.11
C ALA A 193 0.44 11.93 -13.45
N ASN A 194 0.87 11.04 -12.56
CA ASN A 194 2.11 10.30 -12.72
C ASN A 194 1.89 8.93 -13.35
N PHE A 195 0.85 8.21 -12.93
CA PHE A 195 0.59 6.88 -13.44
C PHE A 195 -0.89 6.50 -13.34
N TYR A 196 -1.29 5.51 -14.13
CA TYR A 196 -2.44 4.67 -13.83
C TYR A 196 -2.00 3.21 -13.77
N ALA A 197 -2.69 2.40 -12.96
CA ALA A 197 -2.36 1.00 -12.84
C ALA A 197 -3.63 0.13 -12.82
N LEU A 198 -3.49 -1.12 -13.25
CA LEU A 198 -4.50 -2.15 -13.13
C LEU A 198 -3.92 -3.31 -12.32
N SER A 199 -4.64 -3.77 -11.32
CA SER A 199 -4.17 -4.87 -10.47
C SER A 199 -5.22 -5.97 -10.31
N VAL A 200 -4.72 -7.18 -10.02
CA VAL A 200 -5.49 -8.34 -9.62
C VAL A 200 -4.80 -8.96 -8.42
N GLY A 201 -5.54 -9.13 -7.32
CA GLY A 201 -5.12 -9.83 -6.12
C GLY A 201 -5.91 -11.12 -5.95
N LEU A 202 -5.29 -12.14 -5.41
CA LEU A 202 -5.91 -13.40 -4.99
C LEU A 202 -5.44 -13.72 -3.58
N GLU A 203 -6.36 -14.22 -2.76
CA GLU A 203 -6.05 -14.67 -1.42
C GLU A 203 -6.75 -15.97 -1.08
N ARG A 204 -6.18 -16.70 -0.13
CA ARG A 204 -6.75 -17.93 0.39
C ARG A 204 -6.44 -18.13 1.86
N ASN A 205 -7.47 -18.35 2.65
CA ASN A 205 -7.38 -18.80 4.03
C ASN A 205 -6.95 -20.29 4.05
N ILE A 206 -5.74 -20.57 4.52
CA ILE A 206 -5.23 -21.95 4.69
C ILE A 206 -5.78 -22.54 5.98
N THR A 207 -5.79 -21.72 7.03
CA THR A 207 -6.44 -21.98 8.32
C THR A 207 -7.19 -20.73 8.75
N ASP A 208 -7.82 -20.72 9.92
CA ASP A 208 -8.48 -19.52 10.46
C ASP A 208 -7.50 -18.37 10.75
N ASN A 209 -6.22 -18.67 10.94
CA ASN A 209 -5.20 -17.70 11.28
C ASN A 209 -4.17 -17.45 10.17
N PHE A 210 -4.07 -18.32 9.15
CA PHE A 210 -3.07 -18.17 8.08
C PHE A 210 -3.72 -17.92 6.73
N VAL A 211 -3.25 -16.85 6.07
CA VAL A 211 -3.67 -16.44 4.72
C VAL A 211 -2.46 -16.43 3.81
N ILE A 212 -2.58 -17.03 2.63
CA ILE A 212 -1.64 -16.83 1.54
C ILE A 212 -2.24 -15.87 0.51
N SER A 213 -1.42 -15.04 -0.08
CA SER A 213 -1.83 -14.09 -1.10
C SER A 213 -0.87 -14.06 -2.28
N CYS A 214 -1.38 -13.68 -3.43
CA CYS A 214 -0.58 -13.27 -4.57
C CYS A 214 -1.27 -12.13 -5.30
N HIS A 215 -0.49 -11.28 -5.93
CA HIS A 215 -1.04 -10.21 -6.76
C HIS A 215 -0.17 -9.96 -7.99
N GLY A 216 -0.78 -9.35 -9.00
CA GLY A 216 -0.09 -8.83 -10.17
C GLY A 216 -0.62 -7.45 -10.50
N MET A 217 0.25 -6.53 -10.88
CA MET A 217 -0.10 -5.17 -11.28
C MET A 217 0.68 -4.73 -12.51
N GLN A 218 -0.03 -4.10 -13.44
CA GLN A 218 0.56 -3.39 -14.57
C GLN A 218 0.41 -1.89 -14.34
N SER A 219 1.53 -1.21 -14.18
CA SER A 219 1.61 0.24 -14.13
C SER A 219 1.93 0.83 -15.51
N PHE A 220 1.33 1.98 -15.80
CA PHE A 220 1.52 2.76 -17.01
C PHE A 220 1.84 4.20 -16.61
N ALA A 221 3.00 4.70 -17.03
CA ALA A 221 3.43 6.06 -16.78
C ALA A 221 2.60 7.07 -17.57
N ILE A 222 2.33 8.23 -16.97
CA ILE A 222 1.66 9.37 -17.60
C ILE A 222 2.64 10.55 -17.63
N ASP A 223 2.67 11.31 -18.71
CA ASP A 223 3.36 12.59 -18.87
C ASP A 223 4.82 12.62 -18.39
N ARG A 224 5.52 11.48 -18.52
CA ARG A 224 6.90 11.28 -18.08
C ARG A 224 7.86 12.30 -18.70
N ASP A 225 8.59 13.04 -17.89
CA ASP A 225 9.66 13.95 -18.30
C ASP A 225 11.04 13.38 -17.97
N LEU A 226 11.74 12.85 -18.97
CA LEU A 226 13.06 12.26 -18.81
C LEU A 226 14.18 13.25 -18.45
N THR A 227 13.91 14.55 -18.45
CA THR A 227 14.85 15.58 -17.99
C THR A 227 14.85 15.72 -16.47
N LEU A 228 13.82 15.16 -15.80
CA LEU A 228 13.67 15.14 -14.36
C LEU A 228 14.21 13.81 -13.81
N ASP A 229 15.04 13.87 -12.78
CA ASP A 229 15.65 12.67 -12.18
C ASP A 229 14.61 11.75 -11.55
N GLY A 230 13.59 12.29 -10.90
CA GLY A 230 12.49 11.54 -10.29
C GLY A 230 11.61 10.80 -11.29
N ASP A 231 11.64 11.17 -12.57
CA ASP A 231 10.88 10.49 -13.61
C ASP A 231 11.65 9.41 -14.35
N GLN A 232 12.95 9.24 -14.10
CA GLN A 232 13.73 8.20 -14.78
C GLN A 232 13.24 6.78 -14.48
N GLN A 233 12.66 6.57 -13.28
CA GLN A 233 12.09 5.29 -12.85
C GLN A 233 10.57 5.21 -13.07
N LEU A 234 9.92 6.31 -13.43
CA LEU A 234 8.52 6.35 -13.85
C LEU A 234 8.42 5.78 -15.26
N LYS A 235 7.91 4.55 -15.39
CA LYS A 235 7.86 3.79 -16.65
C LYS A 235 6.73 2.76 -16.62
N ASP A 236 6.39 2.23 -17.76
CA ASP A 236 5.50 1.08 -17.85
C ASP A 236 6.21 -0.17 -17.36
N PHE A 237 5.61 -0.89 -16.43
CA PHE A 237 6.12 -2.19 -15.98
C PHE A 237 5.03 -3.04 -15.33
N PHE A 238 5.25 -4.35 -15.42
CA PHE A 238 4.50 -5.34 -14.67
C PHE A 238 5.31 -5.78 -13.45
N HIS A 239 4.63 -5.93 -12.32
CA HIS A 239 5.18 -6.61 -11.16
C HIS A 239 4.16 -7.57 -10.54
N PHE A 240 4.66 -8.49 -9.73
CA PHE A 240 3.84 -9.40 -8.97
C PHE A 240 4.48 -9.69 -7.62
N GLY A 241 3.64 -10.07 -6.66
CA GLY A 241 4.07 -10.38 -5.31
C GLY A 241 3.38 -11.61 -4.74
N LEU A 242 3.98 -12.14 -3.69
CA LEU A 242 3.51 -13.27 -2.90
C LEU A 242 3.56 -12.90 -1.42
N GLY A 243 2.57 -13.33 -0.65
CA GLY A 243 2.50 -13.04 0.77
C GLY A 243 2.02 -14.21 1.62
N LEU A 244 2.45 -14.22 2.87
CA LEU A 244 1.92 -15.06 3.93
C LEU A 244 1.63 -14.19 5.14
N GLN A 245 0.40 -14.26 5.65
CA GLN A 245 -0.06 -13.52 6.82
C GLN A 245 -0.50 -14.49 7.92
N TRP A 246 -0.16 -14.15 9.15
CA TRP A 246 -0.63 -14.79 10.37
C TRP A 246 -1.40 -13.79 11.22
N ASN A 247 -2.69 -14.09 11.50
CA ASN A 247 -3.57 -13.31 12.37
C ASN A 247 -3.56 -13.89 13.80
N PHE A 248 -3.51 -13.06 14.83
CA PHE A 248 -3.47 -13.45 16.23
C PHE A 248 -4.18 -12.45 17.15
#